data_397c343b0f20943bb1db9500891815c0
#
_entry.id   397c343b0f20943bb1db9500891815c0
#
_cell.length_a   1.000
_cell.length_b   1.000
_cell.length_c   1.000
_cell.angle_alpha   90.00
_cell.angle_beta   90.00
_cell.angle_gamma   90.00
#
_symmetry.space_group_name_H-M   'P 1'
#
loop_
_entity.id
_entity.type
_entity.pdbx_description
1 polymer ?
#
loop_
_entity_poly.entity_id
_entity_poly.type
_entity_poly.pdbx_seq_one_letter_code
_entity_poly.pdbx_strand_id
1 'polypeptide(L)'
;GLMQGDTALSISKAPGGVQDVLKPLSPLVDKAEKNANFVLKQKDILTKVSQSLREVNSHSSDLLDLAEGIATAKIEKGGVSNSELISLNQMVMLTQRIGKSANEFLTVEGVSTEAVFLLGKDLNAFKELAEGLKDGNSELQLPGTKDPEIREMLTELLKLFEQVRTQSTYILGTLQGLVAARDAQVSIVTDSEPLRKGLETLQEKIR
;
A
#
# COMPACT_ATOMS: atom_id res chain seq x y z
N GLY A 1 -19.43 9.28 -31.42
CA GLY A 1 -20.41 8.71 -32.34
C GLY A 1 -21.67 9.55 -32.49
N LEU A 2 -22.61 9.52 -31.53
CA LEU A 2 -23.97 10.11 -31.69
C LEU A 2 -23.98 11.64 -31.93
N MET A 3 -23.05 12.38 -31.41
CA MET A 3 -23.00 13.86 -31.63
C MET A 3 -22.59 14.26 -33.04
N GLN A 4 -21.69 13.52 -33.67
CA GLN A 4 -21.08 13.86 -34.94
C GLN A 4 -21.36 12.80 -36.03
N GLY A 5 -21.90 11.65 -35.67
CA GLY A 5 -21.95 10.43 -36.46
C GLY A 5 -20.61 9.66 -36.34
N ASP A 6 -20.61 8.42 -36.83
CA ASP A 6 -19.44 7.55 -36.87
C ASP A 6 -19.60 6.58 -38.03
N THR A 7 -18.83 6.80 -39.08
CA THR A 7 -18.91 6.00 -40.28
C THR A 7 -18.41 4.57 -40.10
N ALA A 8 -17.42 4.39 -39.20
CA ALA A 8 -16.86 3.05 -38.90
C ALA A 8 -17.88 2.15 -38.19
N LEU A 9 -18.72 2.76 -37.34
CA LEU A 9 -19.78 2.07 -36.62
C LEU A 9 -21.16 2.19 -37.26
N SER A 10 -21.25 2.78 -38.45
CA SER A 10 -22.52 3.02 -39.18
C SER A 10 -23.54 3.82 -38.35
N ILE A 11 -23.06 4.73 -37.50
CA ILE A 11 -23.88 5.58 -36.63
C ILE A 11 -24.11 6.91 -37.33
N SER A 12 -25.35 7.27 -37.60
CA SER A 12 -25.72 8.59 -38.09
C SER A 12 -25.69 9.64 -36.98
N LYS A 13 -25.49 10.90 -37.37
CA LYS A 13 -25.59 12.03 -36.45
C LYS A 13 -27.01 12.10 -35.88
N ALA A 14 -27.12 12.24 -34.56
CA ALA A 14 -28.41 12.33 -33.88
C ALA A 14 -29.21 13.58 -34.29
N PRO A 15 -30.57 13.50 -34.38
CA PRO A 15 -31.43 14.66 -34.59
C PRO A 15 -31.26 15.76 -33.56
N GLY A 16 -31.60 17.02 -33.90
CA GLY A 16 -31.36 18.19 -33.07
C GLY A 16 -31.91 18.05 -31.64
N GLY A 17 -33.16 17.58 -31.50
CA GLY A 17 -33.77 17.37 -30.18
C GLY A 17 -33.05 16.32 -29.29
N VAL A 18 -32.40 15.34 -29.90
CA VAL A 18 -31.59 14.37 -29.19
C VAL A 18 -30.21 14.94 -28.84
N GLN A 19 -29.65 15.81 -29.69
CA GLN A 19 -28.38 16.45 -29.43
C GLN A 19 -28.44 17.39 -28.21
N ASP A 20 -29.58 18.03 -27.95
CA ASP A 20 -29.76 18.90 -26.77
C ASP A 20 -29.70 18.11 -25.45
N VAL A 21 -30.11 16.84 -25.48
CA VAL A 21 -29.94 15.94 -24.32
C VAL A 21 -28.54 15.37 -24.23
N LEU A 22 -27.88 15.15 -25.36
CA LEU A 22 -26.52 14.62 -25.41
C LEU A 22 -25.46 15.63 -24.94
N LYS A 23 -25.67 16.94 -25.22
CA LYS A 23 -24.72 17.99 -24.84
C LYS A 23 -24.35 18.01 -23.35
N PRO A 24 -25.32 17.98 -22.39
CA PRO A 24 -24.99 17.93 -20.96
C PRO A 24 -24.42 16.59 -20.51
N LEU A 25 -24.64 15.50 -21.27
CA LEU A 25 -24.09 14.17 -20.96
C LEU A 25 -22.62 14.01 -21.40
N SER A 26 -22.23 14.72 -22.49
CA SER A 26 -20.87 14.58 -23.04
C SER A 26 -19.77 14.80 -21.99
N PRO A 27 -19.77 15.87 -21.19
CA PRO A 27 -18.73 16.06 -20.17
C PRO A 27 -18.77 14.98 -19.07
N LEU A 28 -19.92 14.41 -18.76
CA LEU A 28 -20.02 13.29 -17.80
C LEU A 28 -19.39 12.00 -18.36
N VAL A 29 -19.67 11.71 -19.64
CA VAL A 29 -19.07 10.57 -20.34
C VAL A 29 -17.55 10.76 -20.45
N ASP A 30 -17.08 11.94 -20.91
CA ASP A 30 -15.66 12.25 -21.03
C ASP A 30 -14.93 12.13 -19.70
N LYS A 31 -15.56 12.59 -18.60
CA LYS A 31 -15.01 12.48 -17.24
C LYS A 31 -14.96 11.01 -16.79
N ALA A 32 -16.04 10.25 -17.01
CA ALA A 32 -16.09 8.82 -16.68
C ALA A 32 -15.02 8.03 -17.47
N GLU A 33 -14.87 8.31 -18.77
CA GLU A 33 -13.85 7.69 -19.62
C GLU A 33 -12.42 8.01 -19.13
N LYS A 34 -12.13 9.28 -18.83
CA LYS A 34 -10.82 9.69 -18.30
C LYS A 34 -10.52 8.99 -16.98
N ASN A 35 -11.48 8.95 -16.07
CA ASN A 35 -11.31 8.30 -14.76
C ASN A 35 -11.15 6.78 -14.92
N ALA A 36 -11.93 6.14 -15.78
CA ALA A 36 -11.81 4.71 -16.09
C ALA A 36 -10.43 4.36 -16.69
N ASN A 37 -9.98 5.13 -17.67
CA ASN A 37 -8.66 4.96 -18.27
C ASN A 37 -7.52 5.19 -17.25
N PHE A 38 -7.70 6.16 -16.34
CA PHE A 38 -6.74 6.38 -15.26
C PHE A 38 -6.67 5.19 -14.31
N VAL A 39 -7.82 4.65 -13.86
CA VAL A 39 -7.88 3.47 -13.00
C VAL A 39 -7.27 2.24 -13.70
N LEU A 40 -7.56 2.05 -14.99
CA LEU A 40 -6.98 0.95 -15.77
C LEU A 40 -5.46 1.04 -15.86
N LYS A 41 -4.91 2.24 -16.08
CA LYS A 41 -3.45 2.47 -16.07
C LYS A 41 -2.82 2.20 -14.69
N GLN A 42 -3.57 2.43 -13.61
CA GLN A 42 -3.11 2.18 -12.24
C GLN A 42 -3.31 0.74 -11.78
N LYS A 43 -4.04 -0.09 -12.56
CA LYS A 43 -4.32 -1.49 -12.19
C LYS A 43 -3.06 -2.28 -11.86
N ASP A 44 -2.02 -2.15 -12.68
CA ASP A 44 -0.78 -2.90 -12.47
C ASP A 44 -0.06 -2.43 -11.20
N ILE A 45 -0.10 -1.12 -10.92
CA ILE A 45 0.46 -0.54 -9.69
C ILE A 45 -0.31 -1.07 -8.48
N LEU A 46 -1.65 -1.03 -8.51
CA LEU A 46 -2.50 -1.54 -7.43
C LEU A 46 -2.26 -3.04 -7.17
N THR A 47 -2.11 -3.82 -8.24
CA THR A 47 -1.80 -5.25 -8.13
C THR A 47 -0.44 -5.49 -7.47
N LYS A 48 0.59 -4.78 -7.89
CA LYS A 48 1.93 -4.86 -7.31
C LYS A 48 1.97 -4.39 -5.86
N VAL A 49 1.27 -3.31 -5.53
CA VAL A 49 1.17 -2.83 -4.14
C VAL A 49 0.47 -3.86 -3.26
N SER A 50 -0.62 -4.45 -3.73
CA SER A 50 -1.31 -5.52 -2.99
C SER A 50 -0.42 -6.74 -2.77
N GLN A 51 0.40 -7.09 -3.75
CA GLN A 51 1.40 -8.15 -3.62
C GLN A 51 2.47 -7.77 -2.59
N SER A 52 3.04 -6.57 -2.70
CA SER A 52 4.05 -6.08 -1.75
C SER A 52 3.53 -6.01 -0.31
N LEU A 53 2.25 -5.63 -0.11
CA LEU A 53 1.62 -5.65 1.22
C LEU A 53 1.51 -7.07 1.78
N ARG A 54 1.16 -8.05 0.96
CA ARG A 54 1.13 -9.46 1.39
C ARG A 54 2.52 -9.96 1.74
N GLU A 55 3.55 -9.60 0.97
CA GLU A 55 4.93 -9.97 1.25
C GLU A 55 5.43 -9.34 2.55
N VAL A 56 5.16 -8.04 2.79
CA VAL A 56 5.48 -7.37 4.06
C VAL A 56 4.80 -8.07 5.22
N ASN A 57 3.52 -8.41 5.11
CA ASN A 57 2.78 -9.11 6.16
C ASN A 57 3.33 -10.52 6.44
N SER A 58 3.64 -11.29 5.39
CA SER A 58 4.25 -12.61 5.52
C SER A 58 5.62 -12.54 6.19
N HIS A 59 6.49 -11.67 5.69
CA HIS A 59 7.85 -11.52 6.23
C HIS A 59 7.87 -10.89 7.63
N SER A 60 6.83 -10.15 8.03
CA SER A 60 6.73 -9.66 9.42
C SER A 60 6.59 -10.79 10.42
N SER A 61 5.91 -11.88 10.04
CA SER A 61 5.83 -13.09 10.86
C SER A 61 7.18 -13.81 10.93
N ASP A 62 7.90 -13.89 9.81
CA ASP A 62 9.23 -14.51 9.78
C ASP A 62 10.25 -13.67 10.60
N LEU A 63 10.14 -12.33 10.54
CA LEU A 63 10.93 -11.44 11.40
C LEU A 63 10.63 -11.63 12.89
N LEU A 64 9.36 -11.85 13.25
CA LEU A 64 8.96 -12.16 14.61
C LEU A 64 9.63 -13.44 15.10
N ASP A 65 9.55 -14.50 14.31
CA ASP A 65 10.16 -15.79 14.67
C ASP A 65 11.67 -15.69 14.86
N LEU A 66 12.36 -14.95 13.98
CA LEU A 66 13.80 -14.70 14.10
C LEU A 66 14.13 -13.86 15.33
N ALA A 67 13.36 -12.80 15.63
CA ALA A 67 13.57 -11.95 16.79
C ALA A 67 13.39 -12.72 18.10
N GLU A 68 12.34 -13.56 18.19
CA GLU A 68 12.09 -14.43 19.35
C GLU A 68 13.19 -15.48 19.49
N GLY A 69 13.65 -16.06 18.38
CA GLY A 69 14.76 -17.00 18.38
C GLY A 69 16.07 -16.39 18.90
N ILE A 70 16.37 -15.16 18.50
CA ILE A 70 17.54 -14.42 19.01
C ILE A 70 17.40 -14.13 20.49
N ALA A 71 16.21 -13.69 20.96
CA ALA A 71 15.96 -13.45 22.37
C ALA A 71 16.17 -14.71 23.19
N THR A 72 15.63 -15.83 22.77
CA THR A 72 15.80 -17.14 23.42
C THR A 72 17.28 -17.54 23.47
N ALA A 73 17.99 -17.49 22.34
CA ALA A 73 19.39 -17.87 22.27
C ALA A 73 20.28 -16.99 23.20
N LYS A 74 20.02 -15.68 23.24
CA LYS A 74 20.74 -14.78 24.15
C LYS A 74 20.48 -15.09 25.63
N ILE A 75 19.23 -15.38 25.99
CA ILE A 75 18.85 -15.73 27.37
C ILE A 75 19.50 -17.07 27.78
N GLU A 76 19.46 -18.07 26.94
CA GLU A 76 20.04 -19.40 27.20
C GLU A 76 21.58 -19.34 27.38
N LYS A 77 22.25 -18.51 26.59
CA LYS A 77 23.71 -18.32 26.71
C LYS A 77 24.10 -17.49 27.93
N GLY A 78 23.18 -16.76 28.51
CA GLY A 78 23.41 -15.91 29.68
C GLY A 78 24.10 -14.60 29.36
N GLY A 79 24.22 -13.73 30.38
CA GLY A 79 24.92 -12.45 30.23
C GLY A 79 24.13 -11.36 29.46
N VAL A 80 22.84 -11.52 29.29
CA VAL A 80 21.97 -10.53 28.65
C VAL A 80 21.76 -9.35 29.59
N SER A 81 22.06 -8.14 29.13
CA SER A 81 21.76 -6.92 29.85
C SER A 81 20.27 -6.54 29.74
N ASN A 82 19.83 -5.70 30.69
CA ASN A 82 18.46 -5.16 30.66
C ASN A 82 18.20 -4.37 29.36
N SER A 83 19.17 -3.62 28.87
CA SER A 83 19.06 -2.85 27.62
C SER A 83 18.88 -3.77 26.41
N GLU A 84 19.58 -4.90 26.36
CA GLU A 84 19.40 -5.90 25.30
C GLU A 84 18.02 -6.55 25.38
N LEU A 85 17.51 -6.91 26.58
CA LEU A 85 16.16 -7.46 26.73
C LEU A 85 15.08 -6.46 26.30
N ILE A 86 15.21 -5.20 26.67
CA ILE A 86 14.29 -4.14 26.25
C ILE A 86 14.29 -4.03 24.72
N SER A 87 15.46 -4.00 24.11
CA SER A 87 15.60 -3.89 22.65
C SER A 87 15.00 -5.09 21.91
N LEU A 88 15.23 -6.31 22.41
CA LEU A 88 14.64 -7.54 21.85
C LEU A 88 13.10 -7.53 21.96
N ASN A 89 12.55 -7.15 23.09
CA ASN A 89 11.11 -7.03 23.29
C ASN A 89 10.50 -5.95 22.38
N GLN A 90 11.18 -4.84 22.20
CA GLN A 90 10.75 -3.79 21.25
C GLN A 90 10.77 -4.30 19.81
N MET A 91 11.78 -5.06 19.41
CA MET A 91 11.82 -5.68 18.08
C MET A 91 10.64 -6.61 17.83
N VAL A 92 10.31 -7.47 18.79
CA VAL A 92 9.13 -8.37 18.72
C VAL A 92 7.85 -7.55 18.54
N MET A 93 7.66 -6.50 19.33
CA MET A 93 6.51 -5.61 19.22
C MET A 93 6.47 -4.92 17.85
N LEU A 94 7.60 -4.44 17.34
CA LEU A 94 7.69 -3.76 16.05
C LEU A 94 7.34 -4.66 14.87
N THR A 95 7.71 -5.95 14.90
CA THR A 95 7.33 -6.90 13.86
C THR A 95 5.80 -7.04 13.76
N GLN A 96 5.11 -7.10 14.89
CA GLN A 96 3.64 -7.17 14.95
C GLN A 96 3.00 -5.87 14.43
N ARG A 97 3.57 -4.72 14.77
CA ARG A 97 3.08 -3.42 14.29
C ARG A 97 3.29 -3.23 12.79
N ILE A 98 4.44 -3.67 12.26
CA ILE A 98 4.72 -3.66 10.82
C ILE A 98 3.68 -4.49 10.07
N GLY A 99 3.38 -5.71 10.53
CA GLY A 99 2.35 -6.56 9.94
C GLY A 99 0.96 -5.93 10.02
N LYS A 100 0.60 -5.34 11.16
CA LYS A 100 -0.67 -4.62 11.34
C LYS A 100 -0.78 -3.44 10.38
N SER A 101 0.25 -2.60 10.29
CA SER A 101 0.28 -1.45 9.36
C SER A 101 0.14 -1.88 7.90
N ALA A 102 0.78 -2.99 7.50
CA ALA A 102 0.65 -3.55 6.16
C ALA A 102 -0.79 -4.01 5.87
N ASN A 103 -1.48 -4.61 6.85
CA ASN A 103 -2.87 -5.04 6.71
C ASN A 103 -3.85 -3.85 6.66
N GLU A 104 -3.55 -2.78 7.37
CA GLU A 104 -4.40 -1.58 7.48
C GLU A 104 -4.07 -0.50 6.44
N PHE A 105 -3.05 -0.69 5.62
CA PHE A 105 -2.59 0.29 4.65
C PHE A 105 -3.67 0.69 3.65
N LEU A 106 -4.40 -0.29 3.10
CA LEU A 106 -5.55 -0.08 2.22
C LEU A 106 -6.84 -0.41 2.96
N THR A 107 -7.67 0.60 3.17
CA THR A 107 -8.99 0.47 3.78
C THR A 107 -10.09 0.70 2.74
N VAL A 108 -11.34 0.47 3.13
CA VAL A 108 -12.51 0.80 2.28
C VAL A 108 -12.57 2.29 1.97
N GLU A 109 -12.09 3.13 2.90
CA GLU A 109 -12.07 4.59 2.76
C GLU A 109 -10.88 5.10 1.94
N GLY A 110 -9.87 4.25 1.71
CA GLY A 110 -8.67 4.60 0.94
C GLY A 110 -7.39 4.20 1.64
N VAL A 111 -6.32 4.97 1.41
CA VAL A 111 -5.01 4.75 2.04
C VAL A 111 -5.00 5.33 3.44
N SER A 112 -4.66 4.51 4.45
CA SER A 112 -4.51 4.96 5.82
C SER A 112 -3.22 5.76 6.01
N THR A 113 -3.34 7.06 6.23
CA THR A 113 -2.20 7.95 6.51
C THR A 113 -1.45 7.53 7.79
N GLU A 114 -2.18 7.09 8.80
CA GLU A 114 -1.61 6.61 10.06
C GLU A 114 -0.78 5.34 9.84
N ALA A 115 -1.32 4.36 9.09
CA ALA A 115 -0.61 3.12 8.78
C ALA A 115 0.68 3.40 7.98
N VAL A 116 0.65 4.34 7.04
CA VAL A 116 1.82 4.79 6.26
C VAL A 116 2.89 5.38 7.17
N PHE A 117 2.51 6.30 8.04
CA PHE A 117 3.44 6.93 8.98
C PHE A 117 4.07 5.93 9.95
N LEU A 118 3.24 5.07 10.55
CA LEU A 118 3.69 4.03 11.49
C LEU A 118 4.61 3.02 10.81
N LEU A 119 4.30 2.59 9.59
CA LEU A 119 5.14 1.65 8.84
C LEU A 119 6.55 2.21 8.65
N GLY A 120 6.69 3.44 8.18
CA GLY A 120 8.00 4.08 8.01
C GLY A 120 8.78 4.24 9.32
N LYS A 121 8.10 4.70 10.37
CA LYS A 121 8.70 4.87 11.71
C LYS A 121 9.16 3.54 12.30
N ASP A 122 8.32 2.51 12.21
CA ASP A 122 8.60 1.21 12.82
C ASP A 122 9.72 0.45 12.08
N LEU A 123 9.80 0.58 10.75
CA LEU A 123 10.91 0.05 9.97
C LEU A 123 12.26 0.67 10.37
N ASN A 124 12.31 1.99 10.55
CA ASN A 124 13.53 2.66 10.98
C ASN A 124 13.95 2.24 12.39
N ALA A 125 12.99 2.19 13.33
CA ALA A 125 13.25 1.76 14.71
C ALA A 125 13.72 0.29 14.76
N PHE A 126 13.12 -0.59 13.99
CA PHE A 126 13.53 -2.00 13.94
C PHE A 126 14.97 -2.15 13.44
N LYS A 127 15.32 -1.44 12.37
CA LYS A 127 16.70 -1.45 11.83
C LYS A 127 17.72 -0.99 12.87
N GLU A 128 17.45 0.12 13.53
CA GLU A 128 18.35 0.69 14.56
C GLU A 128 18.58 -0.30 15.70
N LEU A 129 17.52 -0.97 16.19
CA LEU A 129 17.62 -1.98 17.24
C LEU A 129 18.42 -3.20 16.79
N ALA A 130 18.16 -3.72 15.60
CA ALA A 130 18.83 -4.90 15.06
C ALA A 130 20.33 -4.65 14.82
N GLU A 131 20.68 -3.51 14.21
CA GLU A 131 22.08 -3.09 14.02
C GLU A 131 22.78 -2.83 15.37
N GLY A 132 22.08 -2.18 16.31
CA GLY A 132 22.60 -1.94 17.66
C GLY A 132 22.88 -3.23 18.43
N LEU A 133 22.00 -4.22 18.36
CA LEU A 133 22.22 -5.53 18.97
C LEU A 133 23.41 -6.27 18.36
N LYS A 134 23.62 -6.12 17.05
CA LYS A 134 24.72 -6.77 16.34
C LYS A 134 26.05 -6.08 16.56
N ASP A 135 26.12 -4.78 16.31
CA ASP A 135 27.37 -4.02 16.21
C ASP A 135 27.61 -3.04 17.37
N GLY A 136 26.60 -2.84 18.20
CA GLY A 136 26.61 -1.89 19.31
C GLY A 136 25.92 -0.56 18.97
N ASN A 137 25.34 0.08 19.98
CA ASN A 137 24.76 1.40 19.91
C ASN A 137 24.84 2.05 21.30
N SER A 138 25.62 3.11 21.43
CA SER A 138 25.85 3.77 22.72
C SER A 138 24.61 4.48 23.27
N GLU A 139 23.76 5.02 22.39
CA GLU A 139 22.52 5.72 22.81
C GLU A 139 21.51 4.73 23.38
N LEU A 140 21.45 3.53 22.82
CA LEU A 140 20.60 2.44 23.29
C LEU A 140 21.28 1.59 24.38
N GLN A 141 22.50 1.93 24.78
CA GLN A 141 23.31 1.18 25.75
C GLN A 141 23.50 -0.30 25.33
N LEU A 142 23.65 -0.54 24.03
CA LEU A 142 23.88 -1.86 23.46
C LEU A 142 25.39 -2.06 23.20
N PRO A 143 26.00 -3.12 23.77
CA PRO A 143 27.43 -3.37 23.60
C PRO A 143 27.78 -4.04 22.26
N GLY A 144 26.78 -4.47 21.52
CA GLY A 144 26.94 -5.38 20.39
C GLY A 144 27.15 -6.83 20.86
N THR A 145 27.04 -7.77 19.95
CA THR A 145 27.30 -9.18 20.24
C THR A 145 28.59 -9.67 19.62
N LYS A 146 29.38 -10.42 20.39
CA LYS A 146 30.61 -11.10 19.93
C LYS A 146 30.38 -12.57 19.63
N ASP A 147 29.25 -13.13 20.08
CA ASP A 147 28.89 -14.52 19.84
C ASP A 147 28.63 -14.76 18.35
N PRO A 148 29.38 -15.66 17.68
CA PRO A 148 29.24 -15.85 16.23
C PRO A 148 27.85 -16.34 15.80
N GLU A 149 27.21 -17.20 16.60
CA GLU A 149 25.89 -17.74 16.31
C GLU A 149 24.83 -16.64 16.39
N ILE A 150 24.86 -15.83 17.45
CA ILE A 150 23.94 -14.68 17.58
C ILE A 150 24.17 -13.66 16.45
N ARG A 151 25.43 -13.40 16.08
CA ARG A 151 25.74 -12.51 14.96
C ARG A 151 25.21 -13.03 13.63
N GLU A 152 25.28 -14.34 13.40
CA GLU A 152 24.71 -14.95 12.22
C GLU A 152 23.18 -14.81 12.19
N MET A 153 22.51 -15.10 13.30
CA MET A 153 21.05 -14.93 13.43
C MET A 153 20.62 -13.46 13.17
N LEU A 154 21.36 -12.48 13.71
CA LEU A 154 21.12 -11.05 13.45
C LEU A 154 21.40 -10.67 12.00
N THR A 155 22.37 -11.29 11.36
CA THR A 155 22.66 -11.08 9.95
C THR A 155 21.53 -11.60 9.07
N GLU A 156 20.99 -12.77 9.36
CA GLU A 156 19.81 -13.33 8.67
C GLU A 156 18.57 -12.45 8.89
N LEU A 157 18.33 -12.00 10.11
CA LEU A 157 17.24 -11.10 10.43
C LEU A 157 17.35 -9.78 9.65
N LEU A 158 18.52 -9.16 9.58
CA LEU A 158 18.74 -7.94 8.81
C LEU A 158 18.58 -8.16 7.30
N LYS A 159 18.99 -9.32 6.79
CA LYS A 159 18.78 -9.68 5.39
C LYS A 159 17.29 -9.79 5.04
N LEU A 160 16.51 -10.43 5.89
CA LEU A 160 15.05 -10.51 5.72
C LEU A 160 14.41 -9.13 5.87
N PHE A 161 14.88 -8.33 6.85
CA PHE A 161 14.43 -6.96 7.03
C PHE A 161 14.64 -6.09 5.78
N GLU A 162 15.76 -6.23 5.07
CA GLU A 162 16.00 -5.49 3.82
C GLU A 162 14.99 -5.84 2.72
N GLN A 163 14.48 -7.07 2.69
CA GLN A 163 13.39 -7.43 1.77
C GLN A 163 12.09 -6.70 2.16
N VAL A 164 11.74 -6.70 3.43
CA VAL A 164 10.57 -5.96 3.96
C VAL A 164 10.71 -4.46 3.66
N ARG A 165 11.88 -3.90 3.88
CA ARG A 165 12.17 -2.48 3.61
C ARG A 165 12.01 -2.14 2.14
N THR A 166 12.53 -2.97 1.25
CA THR A 166 12.41 -2.78 -0.20
C THR A 166 10.95 -2.76 -0.65
N GLN A 167 10.15 -3.72 -0.19
CA GLN A 167 8.72 -3.78 -0.49
C GLN A 167 7.96 -2.58 0.09
N SER A 168 8.28 -2.19 1.32
CA SER A 168 7.68 -1.04 2.00
C SER A 168 8.02 0.28 1.30
N THR A 169 9.25 0.45 0.86
CA THR A 169 9.70 1.63 0.09
C THR A 169 8.95 1.75 -1.22
N TYR A 170 8.72 0.63 -1.92
CA TYR A 170 7.90 0.61 -3.13
C TYR A 170 6.46 1.06 -2.83
N ILE A 171 5.83 0.54 -1.77
CA ILE A 171 4.49 0.93 -1.35
C ILE A 171 4.41 2.43 -1.05
N LEU A 172 5.35 2.93 -0.24
CA LEU A 172 5.39 4.35 0.15
C LEU A 172 5.65 5.27 -1.07
N GLY A 173 6.52 4.87 -1.99
CA GLY A 173 6.83 5.63 -3.20
C GLY A 173 5.67 5.69 -4.21
N THR A 174 4.72 4.77 -4.14
CA THR A 174 3.55 4.74 -5.03
C THR A 174 2.29 5.36 -4.41
N LEU A 175 2.38 5.89 -3.18
CA LEU A 175 1.26 6.42 -2.40
C LEU A 175 0.41 7.44 -3.17
N GLN A 176 1.03 8.40 -3.86
CA GLN A 176 0.31 9.42 -4.62
C GLN A 176 -0.54 8.80 -5.75
N GLY A 177 0.00 7.81 -6.45
CA GLY A 177 -0.73 7.08 -7.49
C GLY A 177 -1.93 6.33 -6.92
N LEU A 178 -1.81 5.73 -5.73
CA LEU A 178 -2.90 5.02 -5.05
C LEU A 178 -4.03 5.96 -4.63
N VAL A 179 -3.69 7.12 -4.06
CA VAL A 179 -4.69 8.14 -3.68
C VAL A 179 -5.44 8.61 -4.92
N ALA A 180 -4.72 9.00 -5.99
CA ALA A 180 -5.33 9.48 -7.21
C ALA A 180 -6.21 8.41 -7.90
N ALA A 181 -5.80 7.14 -7.90
CA ALA A 181 -6.61 6.03 -8.42
C ALA A 181 -7.90 5.83 -7.62
N ARG A 182 -7.82 5.96 -6.31
CA ARG A 182 -9.00 5.89 -5.43
C ARG A 182 -9.97 7.02 -5.69
N ASP A 183 -9.48 8.25 -5.79
CA ASP A 183 -10.31 9.44 -6.08
C ASP A 183 -11.02 9.29 -7.43
N ALA A 184 -10.32 8.80 -8.45
CA ALA A 184 -10.92 8.51 -9.75
C ALA A 184 -12.03 7.45 -9.66
N GLN A 185 -11.83 6.38 -8.89
CA GLN A 185 -12.81 5.33 -8.66
C GLN A 185 -14.06 5.87 -7.94
N VAL A 186 -13.88 6.67 -6.90
CA VAL A 186 -15.00 7.30 -6.17
C VAL A 186 -15.78 8.24 -7.10
N SER A 187 -15.07 9.02 -7.93
CA SER A 187 -15.72 9.90 -8.90
C SER A 187 -16.56 9.14 -9.93
N ILE A 188 -16.08 8.00 -10.44
CA ILE A 188 -16.85 7.14 -11.34
C ILE A 188 -18.16 6.71 -10.68
N VAL A 189 -18.13 6.24 -9.45
CA VAL A 189 -19.32 5.80 -8.70
C VAL A 189 -20.28 6.96 -8.49
N THR A 190 -19.77 8.11 -8.05
CA THR A 190 -20.58 9.30 -7.78
C THR A 190 -21.27 9.85 -9.04
N ASP A 191 -20.56 9.84 -10.17
CA ASP A 191 -21.06 10.36 -11.45
C ASP A 191 -21.96 9.36 -12.19
N SER A 192 -22.04 8.10 -11.75
CA SER A 192 -22.80 7.05 -12.42
C SER A 192 -24.33 7.30 -12.40
N GLU A 193 -24.85 7.80 -11.30
CA GLU A 193 -26.30 8.06 -11.16
C GLU A 193 -26.79 9.23 -12.03
N PRO A 194 -26.14 10.40 -12.08
CA PRO A 194 -26.46 11.45 -13.02
C PRO A 194 -26.38 11.00 -14.48
N LEU A 195 -25.36 10.20 -14.83
CA LEU A 195 -25.19 9.66 -16.15
C LEU A 195 -26.34 8.69 -16.53
N ARG A 196 -26.71 7.79 -15.61
CA ARG A 196 -27.82 6.86 -15.77
C ARG A 196 -29.14 7.60 -16.06
N LYS A 197 -29.48 8.59 -15.22
CA LYS A 197 -30.67 9.42 -15.39
C LYS A 197 -30.69 10.16 -16.72
N GLY A 198 -29.56 10.70 -17.13
CA GLY A 198 -29.43 11.36 -18.43
C GLY A 198 -29.63 10.42 -19.61
N LEU A 199 -29.12 9.19 -19.53
CA LEU A 199 -29.30 8.15 -20.55
C LEU A 199 -30.76 7.67 -20.60
N GLU A 200 -31.47 7.55 -19.49
CA GLU A 200 -32.92 7.26 -19.44
C GLU A 200 -33.73 8.34 -20.14
N THR A 201 -33.45 9.63 -19.86
CA THR A 201 -34.08 10.77 -20.55
C THR A 201 -33.81 10.75 -22.05
N LEU A 202 -32.57 10.37 -22.45
CA LEU A 202 -32.22 10.22 -23.85
C LEU A 202 -33.04 9.11 -24.52
N GLN A 203 -33.19 7.96 -23.86
CA GLN A 203 -33.96 6.82 -24.38
C GLN A 203 -35.44 7.18 -24.58
N GLU A 204 -36.04 7.95 -23.68
CA GLU A 204 -37.42 8.43 -23.80
C GLU A 204 -37.60 9.36 -25.01
N LYS A 205 -36.59 10.16 -25.37
CA LYS A 205 -36.67 11.08 -26.52
C LYS A 205 -36.37 10.45 -27.87
N ILE A 206 -35.79 9.25 -27.89
CA ILE A 206 -35.50 8.49 -29.12
C ILE A 206 -36.66 7.56 -29.48
N ARG A 207 -37.50 7.17 -28.52
CA ARG A 207 -38.76 6.44 -28.73
C ARG A 207 -39.83 7.35 -29.30
#